data_98364c27bc836c818776e77af8257f38
#
_entry.id   98364c27bc836c818776e77af8257f38
#
_cell.length_a   1.000
_cell.length_b   1.000
_cell.length_c   1.000
_cell.angle_alpha   90.00
_cell.angle_beta   90.00
_cell.angle_gamma   90.00
#
_symmetry.space_group_name_H-M   'P 1'
#
loop_
_entity.id
_entity.type
_entity.pdbx_description
1 polymer ?
#
loop_
_entity_poly.entity_id
_entity_poly.type
_entity_poly.pdbx_seq_one_letter_code
_entity_poly.pdbx_strand_id
1 'polypeptide(L)'
;MMPTPDRPANPTAARSPIAWWRRWWRKLPPSRQDRFATLAPLLSVLLFLAAIVVAITYLRYEELEREQETVTRDVEYAQQRLRLRLLERQEQLMRLAREVDNKEISVDEFAFQAETLISQFPELLAISWVDGRRVVVSTYASPSAPTALMRVLGGTMPAAEGDGSFELARDLRQPIYSRPLGEDPRQATLMLQVPLTEQGRFAGTVMGEYSVDGL
;
A
#
# COMPACT_ATOMS: atom_id res chain seq x y z
N MET A 1 -78.64 34.72 -44.01
CA MET A 1 -78.16 33.30 -44.07
C MET A 1 -76.87 33.23 -43.29
N MET A 2 -76.94 32.86 -42.02
CA MET A 2 -75.84 32.73 -41.14
C MET A 2 -75.48 31.23 -41.04
N PRO A 3 -74.21 30.81 -41.15
CA PRO A 3 -73.82 29.45 -40.87
C PRO A 3 -73.61 29.21 -39.37
N THR A 4 -74.12 28.10 -38.90
CA THR A 4 -74.02 27.57 -37.53
C THR A 4 -72.58 27.18 -37.22
N PRO A 5 -72.05 27.41 -35.99
CA PRO A 5 -70.72 26.99 -35.59
C PRO A 5 -70.68 25.49 -35.25
N ASP A 6 -69.64 24.84 -35.76
CA ASP A 6 -69.32 23.47 -35.53
C ASP A 6 -69.00 23.19 -34.05
N ARG A 7 -69.50 22.06 -33.57
CA ARG A 7 -69.32 21.57 -32.20
C ARG A 7 -68.01 20.82 -32.12
N PRO A 8 -67.12 21.14 -31.20
CA PRO A 8 -65.87 20.39 -31.12
C PRO A 8 -66.10 18.98 -30.59
N ALA A 9 -65.39 18.01 -31.24
CA ALA A 9 -65.38 16.61 -30.90
C ALA A 9 -64.82 16.37 -29.51
N ASN A 10 -65.52 15.55 -28.74
CA ASN A 10 -65.16 15.12 -27.38
C ASN A 10 -63.87 14.30 -27.36
N PRO A 11 -62.86 14.66 -26.60
CA PRO A 11 -61.64 13.89 -26.50
C PRO A 11 -61.89 12.56 -25.79
N THR A 12 -61.44 11.49 -26.44
CA THR A 12 -61.43 10.12 -25.99
C THR A 12 -61.13 9.99 -24.51
N ALA A 13 -62.09 9.50 -23.73
CA ALA A 13 -61.96 9.16 -22.32
C ALA A 13 -60.88 8.09 -22.17
N ALA A 14 -59.74 8.48 -21.63
CA ALA A 14 -58.67 7.56 -21.22
C ALA A 14 -59.25 6.52 -20.25
N ARG A 15 -59.35 5.28 -20.71
CA ARG A 15 -59.82 4.15 -19.88
C ARG A 15 -58.81 3.94 -18.76
N SER A 16 -59.17 4.42 -17.55
CA SER A 16 -58.31 4.21 -16.37
C SER A 16 -58.16 2.72 -16.10
N PRO A 17 -56.93 2.23 -15.88
CA PRO A 17 -56.63 0.82 -15.59
C PRO A 17 -57.37 0.30 -14.35
N ILE A 18 -57.78 1.20 -13.47
CA ILE A 18 -58.54 0.91 -12.25
C ILE A 18 -59.99 0.44 -12.59
N ALA A 19 -60.62 0.96 -13.67
CA ALA A 19 -61.98 0.56 -14.05
C ALA A 19 -62.03 -0.86 -14.64
N TRP A 20 -60.96 -1.32 -15.34
CA TRP A 20 -60.83 -2.67 -15.83
C TRP A 20 -60.66 -3.67 -14.68
N TRP A 21 -59.82 -3.35 -13.66
CA TRP A 21 -59.54 -4.17 -12.48
C TRP A 21 -60.80 -4.38 -11.64
N ARG A 22 -61.62 -3.33 -11.40
CA ARG A 22 -62.91 -3.41 -10.69
C ARG A 22 -63.96 -4.29 -11.39
N ARG A 23 -63.95 -4.38 -12.73
CA ARG A 23 -64.86 -5.28 -13.48
C ARG A 23 -64.40 -6.71 -13.45
N TRP A 24 -63.10 -6.97 -13.46
CA TRP A 24 -62.53 -8.31 -13.34
C TRP A 24 -62.78 -8.90 -11.94
N TRP A 25 -62.63 -8.13 -10.89
CA TRP A 25 -62.91 -8.53 -9.49
C TRP A 25 -64.37 -8.96 -9.28
N ARG A 26 -65.37 -8.30 -9.90
CA ARG A 26 -66.79 -8.65 -9.76
C ARG A 26 -67.18 -9.93 -10.49
N LYS A 27 -66.36 -10.49 -11.34
CA LYS A 27 -66.65 -11.72 -12.10
C LYS A 27 -66.07 -12.98 -11.43
N LEU A 28 -65.34 -12.88 -10.32
CA LEU A 28 -64.82 -14.00 -9.57
C LEU A 28 -65.93 -14.60 -8.66
N PRO A 29 -66.06 -15.94 -8.58
CA PRO A 29 -67.02 -16.58 -7.67
C PRO A 29 -66.65 -16.26 -6.21
N PRO A 30 -67.66 -16.14 -5.33
CA PRO A 30 -67.53 -15.64 -3.95
C PRO A 30 -66.50 -16.46 -3.13
N SER A 31 -66.40 -17.77 -3.36
CA SER A 31 -65.44 -18.64 -2.71
C SER A 31 -63.95 -18.37 -3.05
N ARG A 32 -63.71 -17.71 -4.17
CA ARG A 32 -62.32 -17.28 -4.55
C ARG A 32 -62.03 -15.88 -4.01
N GLN A 33 -63.03 -15.00 -3.90
CA GLN A 33 -62.84 -13.66 -3.32
C GLN A 33 -62.37 -13.74 -1.85
N ASP A 34 -62.94 -14.64 -1.06
CA ASP A 34 -62.55 -14.81 0.36
C ASP A 34 -61.11 -15.32 0.49
N ARG A 35 -60.71 -16.23 -0.39
CA ARG A 35 -59.30 -16.71 -0.38
C ARG A 35 -58.30 -15.63 -0.83
N PHE A 36 -58.67 -14.79 -1.78
CA PHE A 36 -57.82 -13.64 -2.17
C PHE A 36 -57.78 -12.56 -1.10
N ALA A 37 -58.86 -12.33 -0.39
CA ALA A 37 -58.94 -11.35 0.67
C ALA A 37 -58.02 -11.72 1.87
N THR A 38 -57.85 -13.03 2.15
CA THR A 38 -56.95 -13.50 3.22
C THR A 38 -55.51 -13.70 2.73
N LEU A 39 -55.31 -14.09 1.46
CA LEU A 39 -53.95 -14.29 0.89
C LEU A 39 -53.25 -13.00 0.50
N ALA A 40 -53.97 -11.96 0.11
CA ALA A 40 -53.40 -10.69 -0.34
C ALA A 40 -52.55 -9.98 0.75
N PRO A 41 -53.04 -9.83 2.00
CA PRO A 41 -52.19 -9.26 3.06
C PRO A 41 -50.97 -10.13 3.40
N LEU A 42 -51.12 -11.47 3.37
CA LEU A 42 -50.02 -12.39 3.63
C LEU A 42 -48.94 -12.33 2.54
N LEU A 43 -49.36 -12.22 1.28
CA LEU A 43 -48.42 -12.02 0.15
C LEU A 43 -47.73 -10.67 0.22
N SER A 44 -48.43 -9.62 0.64
CA SER A 44 -47.87 -8.29 0.83
C SER A 44 -46.79 -8.27 1.91
N VAL A 45 -47.06 -8.93 3.05
CA VAL A 45 -46.05 -9.08 4.13
C VAL A 45 -44.85 -9.89 3.66
N LEU A 46 -45.07 -10.96 2.90
CA LEU A 46 -43.98 -11.79 2.37
C LEU A 46 -43.12 -11.01 1.37
N LEU A 47 -43.74 -10.24 0.47
CA LEU A 47 -43.03 -9.36 -0.46
C LEU A 47 -42.23 -8.27 0.26
N PHE A 48 -42.80 -7.70 1.31
CA PHE A 48 -42.11 -6.70 2.13
C PHE A 48 -40.88 -7.30 2.85
N LEU A 49 -41.02 -8.49 3.44
CA LEU A 49 -39.92 -9.20 4.04
C LEU A 49 -38.82 -9.57 3.02
N ALA A 50 -39.23 -10.04 1.84
CA ALA A 50 -38.28 -10.32 0.76
C ALA A 50 -37.54 -9.04 0.31
N ALA A 51 -38.22 -7.91 0.21
CA ALA A 51 -37.59 -6.64 -0.13
C ALA A 51 -36.58 -6.19 0.94
N ILE A 52 -36.91 -6.39 2.25
CA ILE A 52 -35.96 -6.11 3.34
C ILE A 52 -34.73 -7.00 3.26
N VAL A 53 -34.90 -8.30 3.03
CA VAL A 53 -33.77 -9.25 2.89
C VAL A 53 -32.88 -8.86 1.71
N VAL A 54 -33.47 -8.51 0.55
CA VAL A 54 -32.73 -8.03 -0.62
C VAL A 54 -31.97 -6.73 -0.30
N ALA A 55 -32.62 -5.78 0.39
CA ALA A 55 -31.98 -4.53 0.76
C ALA A 55 -30.80 -4.75 1.73
N ILE A 56 -30.96 -5.63 2.73
CA ILE A 56 -29.89 -5.95 3.68
C ILE A 56 -28.73 -6.68 2.98
N THR A 57 -29.01 -7.63 2.09
CA THR A 57 -27.97 -8.33 1.34
C THR A 57 -27.23 -7.37 0.40
N TYR A 58 -27.95 -6.46 -0.28
CA TYR A 58 -27.33 -5.46 -1.14
C TYR A 58 -26.40 -4.52 -0.35
N LEU A 59 -26.84 -4.03 0.82
CA LEU A 59 -26.01 -3.20 1.69
C LEU A 59 -24.76 -3.94 2.19
N ARG A 60 -24.88 -5.21 2.52
CA ARG A 60 -23.72 -6.01 2.94
C ARG A 60 -22.71 -6.25 1.81
N TYR A 61 -23.18 -6.44 0.58
CA TYR A 61 -22.27 -6.57 -0.57
C TYR A 61 -21.52 -5.26 -0.83
N GLU A 62 -22.20 -4.12 -0.76
CA GLU A 62 -21.56 -2.81 -0.94
C GLU A 62 -20.55 -2.48 0.17
N GLU A 63 -20.80 -2.91 1.41
CA GLU A 63 -19.90 -2.73 2.54
C GLU A 63 -18.61 -3.55 2.39
N LEU A 64 -18.71 -4.81 1.94
CA LEU A 64 -17.57 -5.69 1.66
C LEU A 64 -16.69 -5.19 0.49
N GLU A 65 -17.28 -4.66 -0.57
CA GLU A 65 -16.51 -4.06 -1.66
C GLU A 65 -15.76 -2.81 -1.21
N ARG A 66 -16.38 -1.96 -0.39
CA ARG A 66 -15.72 -0.76 0.16
C ARG A 66 -14.57 -1.09 1.10
N GLU A 67 -14.69 -2.12 1.92
CA GLU A 67 -13.60 -2.57 2.80
C GLU A 67 -12.40 -3.06 1.99
N GLN A 68 -12.61 -3.81 0.92
CA GLN A 68 -11.53 -4.28 0.05
C GLN A 68 -10.85 -3.13 -0.71
N GLU A 69 -11.60 -2.16 -1.21
CA GLU A 69 -11.03 -0.98 -1.86
C GLU A 69 -10.21 -0.12 -0.90
N THR A 70 -10.66 0.00 0.36
CA THR A 70 -9.95 0.78 1.38
C THR A 70 -8.63 0.13 1.73
N VAL A 71 -8.60 -1.19 1.98
CA VAL A 71 -7.37 -1.94 2.27
C VAL A 71 -6.38 -1.88 1.10
N THR A 72 -6.84 -2.03 -0.13
CA THR A 72 -5.95 -1.94 -1.30
C THR A 72 -5.35 -0.54 -1.43
N ARG A 73 -6.14 0.50 -1.22
CA ARG A 73 -5.70 1.89 -1.27
C ARG A 73 -4.72 2.24 -0.15
N ASP A 74 -4.95 1.71 1.05
CA ASP A 74 -4.05 1.90 2.20
C ASP A 74 -2.71 1.20 1.98
N VAL A 75 -2.70 0.00 1.38
CA VAL A 75 -1.48 -0.72 1.00
C VAL A 75 -0.70 0.03 -0.08
N GLU A 76 -1.36 0.53 -1.12
CA GLU A 76 -0.71 1.34 -2.17
C GLU A 76 -0.12 2.63 -1.59
N TYR A 77 -0.84 3.32 -0.71
CA TYR A 77 -0.35 4.52 -0.03
C TYR A 77 0.85 4.22 0.87
N ALA A 78 0.81 3.13 1.63
CA ALA A 78 1.92 2.69 2.47
C ALA A 78 3.16 2.34 1.64
N GLN A 79 2.99 1.59 0.53
CA GLN A 79 4.08 1.26 -0.39
C GLN A 79 4.70 2.52 -1.01
N GLN A 80 3.89 3.48 -1.43
CA GLN A 80 4.36 4.72 -2.03
C GLN A 80 5.14 5.57 -1.01
N ARG A 81 4.66 5.63 0.22
CA ARG A 81 5.31 6.34 1.32
C ARG A 81 6.64 5.70 1.70
N LEU A 82 6.67 4.37 1.80
CA LEU A 82 7.90 3.61 2.07
C LEU A 82 8.94 3.83 0.95
N ARG A 83 8.51 3.76 -0.31
CA ARG A 83 9.39 4.00 -1.45
C ARG A 83 10.02 5.40 -1.42
N LEU A 84 9.24 6.43 -1.10
CA LEU A 84 9.76 7.80 -0.99
C LEU A 84 10.78 7.93 0.14
N ARG A 85 10.52 7.33 1.30
CA ARG A 85 11.47 7.32 2.42
C ARG A 85 12.77 6.61 2.03
N LEU A 86 12.70 5.42 1.42
CA LEU A 86 13.88 4.68 0.98
C LEU A 86 14.70 5.47 -0.03
N LEU A 87 14.07 6.16 -0.99
CA LEU A 87 14.76 7.02 -1.94
C LEU A 87 15.48 8.17 -1.26
N GLU A 88 14.85 8.84 -0.31
CA GLU A 88 15.46 9.91 0.46
C GLU A 88 16.69 9.41 1.25
N ARG A 89 16.57 8.26 1.92
CA ARG A 89 17.68 7.63 2.65
C ARG A 89 18.82 7.21 1.73
N GLN A 90 18.48 6.64 0.60
CA GLN A 90 19.47 6.29 -0.44
C GLN A 90 20.23 7.54 -0.90
N GLU A 91 19.57 8.65 -1.11
CA GLU A 91 20.20 9.89 -1.53
C GLU A 91 21.20 10.42 -0.49
N GLN A 92 20.87 10.34 0.80
CA GLN A 92 21.77 10.73 1.89
C GLN A 92 23.03 9.85 1.93
N LEU A 93 22.87 8.52 1.82
CA LEU A 93 24.02 7.62 1.75
C LEU A 93 24.84 7.82 0.49
N MET A 94 24.21 8.08 -0.66
CA MET A 94 24.93 8.40 -1.90
C MET A 94 25.69 9.71 -1.80
N ARG A 95 25.21 10.67 -1.02
CA ARG A 95 25.92 11.91 -0.75
C ARG A 95 27.18 11.64 0.06
N LEU A 96 27.05 10.89 1.17
CA LEU A 96 28.17 10.48 1.99
C LEU A 96 29.20 9.68 1.18
N ALA A 97 28.75 8.75 0.33
CA ALA A 97 29.62 7.97 -0.56
C ALA A 97 30.39 8.85 -1.54
N ARG A 98 29.77 9.88 -2.11
CA ARG A 98 30.46 10.84 -2.98
C ARG A 98 31.52 11.66 -2.26
N GLU A 99 31.29 12.05 -1.01
CA GLU A 99 32.27 12.76 -0.22
C GLU A 99 33.49 11.87 0.09
N VAL A 100 33.27 10.56 0.30
CA VAL A 100 34.34 9.56 0.40
C VAL A 100 35.10 9.41 -0.91
N ASP A 101 34.39 9.22 -2.03
CA ASP A 101 34.98 9.05 -3.36
C ASP A 101 35.84 10.25 -3.79
N ASN A 102 35.38 11.45 -3.48
CA ASN A 102 36.10 12.69 -3.76
C ASN A 102 37.24 12.96 -2.79
N LYS A 103 37.41 12.14 -1.75
CA LYS A 103 38.39 12.34 -0.66
C LYS A 103 38.18 13.68 0.09
N GLU A 104 36.93 14.11 0.16
CA GLU A 104 36.54 15.35 0.83
C GLU A 104 36.47 15.14 2.35
N ILE A 105 36.29 13.90 2.80
CA ILE A 105 36.21 13.53 4.22
C ILE A 105 37.24 12.46 4.57
N SER A 106 37.76 12.59 5.79
CA SER A 106 38.64 11.61 6.43
C SER A 106 37.86 10.46 7.05
N VAL A 107 38.56 9.42 7.50
CA VAL A 107 37.94 8.28 8.19
C VAL A 107 37.23 8.68 9.47
N ASP A 108 37.76 9.66 10.22
CA ASP A 108 37.18 10.16 11.46
C ASP A 108 35.96 11.05 11.17
N GLU A 109 36.03 11.88 10.13
CA GLU A 109 34.89 12.71 9.68
C GLU A 109 33.74 11.84 9.17
N PHE A 110 34.06 10.73 8.51
CA PHE A 110 33.01 9.76 8.09
C PHE A 110 32.25 9.25 9.31
N ALA A 111 32.94 8.82 10.38
CA ALA A 111 32.29 8.34 11.59
C ALA A 111 31.37 9.41 12.22
N PHE A 112 31.81 10.68 12.25
CA PHE A 112 31.02 11.80 12.76
C PHE A 112 29.79 12.09 11.89
N GLN A 113 29.93 12.06 10.58
CA GLN A 113 28.79 12.22 9.66
C GLN A 113 27.81 11.04 9.76
N ALA A 114 28.32 9.82 9.91
CA ALA A 114 27.50 8.62 10.14
C ALA A 114 26.69 8.73 11.45
N GLU A 115 27.31 9.20 12.54
CA GLU A 115 26.63 9.48 13.80
C GLU A 115 25.51 10.51 13.63
N THR A 116 25.80 11.59 12.92
CA THR A 116 24.82 12.65 12.63
C THR A 116 23.62 12.11 11.84
N LEU A 117 23.84 11.32 10.81
CA LEU A 117 22.79 10.71 10.01
C LEU A 117 21.94 9.73 10.84
N ILE A 118 22.57 8.88 11.64
CA ILE A 118 21.86 7.93 12.51
C ILE A 118 21.03 8.66 13.56
N SER A 119 21.51 9.78 14.08
CA SER A 119 20.76 10.61 15.04
C SER A 119 19.53 11.26 14.42
N GLN A 120 19.56 11.57 13.12
CA GLN A 120 18.44 12.15 12.38
C GLN A 120 17.42 11.09 11.93
N PHE A 121 17.86 9.85 11.73
CA PHE A 121 17.08 8.78 11.16
C PHE A 121 17.09 7.54 12.06
N PRO A 122 16.14 7.42 13.00
CA PRO A 122 16.13 6.36 14.00
C PRO A 122 16.05 4.91 13.41
N GLU A 123 15.51 4.79 12.20
CA GLU A 123 15.46 3.52 11.46
C GLU A 123 16.83 3.07 10.94
N LEU A 124 17.80 3.97 10.84
CA LEU A 124 19.15 3.67 10.40
C LEU A 124 19.98 3.21 11.60
N LEU A 125 20.31 1.94 11.63
CA LEU A 125 20.96 1.29 12.78
C LEU A 125 22.49 1.40 12.75
N ALA A 126 23.08 1.30 11.56
CA ALA A 126 24.51 1.42 11.39
C ALA A 126 24.87 1.95 9.99
N ILE A 127 26.00 2.67 9.92
CA ILE A 127 26.64 3.07 8.65
C ILE A 127 28.08 2.61 8.71
N SER A 128 28.53 1.93 7.66
CA SER A 128 29.90 1.44 7.57
C SER A 128 30.53 1.76 6.21
N TRP A 129 31.76 2.17 6.21
CA TRP A 129 32.60 2.25 5.02
C TRP A 129 33.42 0.96 4.93
N VAL A 130 33.22 0.22 3.86
CA VAL A 130 33.86 -1.07 3.60
C VAL A 130 34.70 -0.97 2.33
N ASP A 131 35.96 -1.39 2.35
CA ASP A 131 36.82 -1.35 1.18
C ASP A 131 36.49 -2.46 0.16
N GLY A 132 37.16 -2.43 -1.00
CA GLY A 132 36.99 -3.44 -2.05
C GLY A 132 37.36 -4.88 -1.66
N ARG A 133 38.05 -5.09 -0.53
CA ARG A 133 38.38 -6.38 0.06
C ARG A 133 37.43 -6.79 1.19
N ARG A 134 36.36 -6.02 1.39
CA ARG A 134 35.38 -6.18 2.48
C ARG A 134 35.94 -5.90 3.88
N VAL A 135 37.00 -5.11 3.99
CA VAL A 135 37.52 -4.66 5.28
C VAL A 135 36.81 -3.40 5.72
N VAL A 136 36.38 -3.37 6.96
CA VAL A 136 35.70 -2.21 7.55
C VAL A 136 36.73 -1.11 7.83
N VAL A 137 36.62 0.00 7.07
CA VAL A 137 37.51 1.17 7.17
C VAL A 137 37.04 2.12 8.26
N SER A 138 35.76 2.37 8.32
CA SER A 138 35.10 3.21 9.35
C SER A 138 33.68 2.72 9.57
N THR A 139 33.18 2.90 10.77
CA THR A 139 31.80 2.49 11.10
C THR A 139 31.28 3.28 12.29
N TYR A 140 29.97 3.54 12.26
CA TYR A 140 29.23 3.98 13.44
C TYR A 140 27.92 3.21 13.50
N ALA A 141 27.56 2.74 14.70
CA ALA A 141 26.33 2.04 14.98
C ALA A 141 25.55 2.76 16.09
N SER A 142 24.24 2.81 15.94
CA SER A 142 23.36 3.32 16.99
C SER A 142 23.54 2.55 18.29
N PRO A 143 23.48 3.18 19.46
CA PRO A 143 23.47 2.47 20.75
C PRO A 143 22.33 1.45 20.89
N SER A 144 21.25 1.61 20.12
CA SER A 144 20.12 0.69 20.06
C SER A 144 20.30 -0.43 19.03
N ALA A 145 21.38 -0.41 18.25
CA ALA A 145 21.62 -1.43 17.23
C ALA A 145 21.89 -2.80 17.86
N PRO A 146 21.40 -3.90 17.24
CA PRO A 146 21.77 -5.25 17.66
C PRO A 146 23.27 -5.44 17.63
N THR A 147 23.82 -6.21 18.58
CA THR A 147 25.27 -6.49 18.68
C THR A 147 25.86 -7.08 17.38
N ALA A 148 25.04 -7.82 16.61
CA ALA A 148 25.44 -8.39 15.32
C ALA A 148 25.81 -7.31 14.28
N LEU A 149 25.31 -6.08 14.41
CA LEU A 149 25.61 -4.95 13.52
C LEU A 149 26.79 -4.10 14.01
N MET A 150 27.33 -4.38 15.20
CA MET A 150 28.51 -3.70 15.73
C MET A 150 29.74 -4.25 15.05
N ARG A 151 30.25 -3.55 14.06
CA ARG A 151 31.40 -3.96 13.27
C ARG A 151 32.69 -3.49 13.92
N VAL A 152 33.73 -4.31 13.77
CA VAL A 152 35.06 -4.00 14.29
C VAL A 152 35.88 -3.35 13.17
N LEU A 153 36.51 -2.23 13.44
CA LEU A 153 37.44 -1.56 12.52
C LEU A 153 38.55 -2.54 12.11
N GLY A 154 38.87 -2.62 10.83
CA GLY A 154 39.83 -3.58 10.28
C GLY A 154 39.28 -5.01 10.19
N GLY A 155 38.10 -5.29 10.69
CA GLY A 155 37.42 -6.57 10.54
C GLY A 155 36.91 -6.80 9.11
N THR A 156 36.90 -8.07 8.70
CA THR A 156 36.42 -8.46 7.37
C THR A 156 34.93 -8.82 7.43
N MET A 157 34.12 -8.24 6.58
CA MET A 157 32.72 -8.57 6.44
C MET A 157 32.55 -9.94 5.77
N PRO A 158 31.79 -10.89 6.33
CA PRO A 158 31.58 -12.21 5.72
C PRO A 158 30.94 -12.12 4.33
N ALA A 159 31.35 -13.05 3.44
CA ALA A 159 30.85 -13.06 2.06
C ALA A 159 29.33 -13.33 1.97
N ALA A 160 28.78 -14.11 2.88
CA ALA A 160 27.34 -14.41 2.93
C ALA A 160 26.50 -13.28 3.53
N GLU A 161 27.13 -12.26 4.12
CA GLU A 161 26.44 -11.16 4.74
C GLU A 161 25.86 -10.21 3.67
N GLY A 162 24.62 -9.81 3.84
CA GLY A 162 23.95 -8.94 2.88
C GLY A 162 23.41 -9.64 1.63
N ASP A 163 23.31 -10.96 1.64
CA ASP A 163 22.67 -11.75 0.55
C ASP A 163 23.26 -11.43 -0.85
N GLY A 164 24.58 -11.24 -0.93
CA GLY A 164 25.27 -10.92 -2.19
C GLY A 164 25.11 -9.46 -2.66
N SER A 165 24.51 -8.59 -1.87
CA SER A 165 24.30 -7.17 -2.23
C SER A 165 25.61 -6.41 -2.47
N PHE A 166 26.69 -6.76 -1.75
CA PHE A 166 28.01 -6.17 -1.95
C PHE A 166 28.57 -6.49 -3.36
N GLU A 167 28.50 -7.77 -3.79
CA GLU A 167 28.93 -8.19 -5.12
C GLU A 167 28.09 -7.55 -6.21
N LEU A 168 26.79 -7.51 -6.02
CA LEU A 168 25.88 -6.85 -6.98
C LEU A 168 26.17 -5.35 -7.10
N ALA A 169 26.44 -4.67 -5.98
CA ALA A 169 26.82 -3.26 -6.00
C ALA A 169 28.16 -3.04 -6.73
N ARG A 170 29.14 -3.94 -6.53
CA ARG A 170 30.40 -3.93 -7.24
C ARG A 170 30.22 -4.11 -8.75
N ASP A 171 29.45 -5.11 -9.15
CA ASP A 171 29.31 -5.54 -10.55
C ASP A 171 28.41 -4.58 -11.35
N LEU A 172 27.32 -4.10 -10.75
CA LEU A 172 26.38 -3.18 -11.39
C LEU A 172 26.76 -1.70 -11.22
N ARG A 173 27.63 -1.38 -10.25
CA ARG A 173 28.02 0.01 -9.90
C ARG A 173 26.80 0.91 -9.61
N GLN A 174 25.83 0.34 -8.92
CA GLN A 174 24.60 1.01 -8.52
C GLN A 174 24.30 0.71 -7.05
N PRO A 175 23.56 1.58 -6.37
CA PRO A 175 23.04 1.28 -5.05
C PRO A 175 22.17 0.03 -5.06
N ILE A 176 22.45 -0.93 -4.19
CA ILE A 176 21.75 -2.23 -4.12
C ILE A 176 21.22 -2.43 -2.71
N TYR A 177 19.96 -2.76 -2.61
CA TYR A 177 19.35 -3.23 -1.36
C TYR A 177 19.49 -4.75 -1.25
N SER A 178 19.81 -5.24 -0.05
CA SER A 178 19.68 -6.66 0.26
C SER A 178 18.21 -7.07 0.36
N ARG A 179 17.95 -8.37 0.45
CA ARG A 179 16.68 -8.83 1.02
C ARG A 179 16.66 -8.52 2.52
N PRO A 180 15.48 -8.48 3.15
CA PRO A 180 15.40 -8.40 4.60
C PRO A 180 16.16 -9.56 5.23
N LEU A 181 17.05 -9.25 6.18
CA LEU A 181 17.92 -10.20 6.88
C LEU A 181 17.40 -10.37 8.31
N GLY A 182 17.31 -11.59 8.78
CA GLY A 182 16.81 -11.95 10.12
C GLY A 182 15.68 -12.96 10.05
N GLU A 183 15.58 -13.80 11.08
CA GLU A 183 14.53 -14.83 11.17
C GLU A 183 13.17 -14.24 11.65
N ASP A 184 13.22 -13.22 12.49
CA ASP A 184 12.05 -12.50 12.97
C ASP A 184 11.78 -11.26 12.10
N PRO A 185 10.61 -11.16 11.44
CA PRO A 185 10.24 -9.99 10.64
C PRO A 185 10.32 -8.66 11.40
N ARG A 186 10.12 -8.66 12.72
CA ARG A 186 10.19 -7.45 13.57
C ARG A 186 11.61 -7.02 13.88
N GLN A 187 12.56 -7.91 13.74
CA GLN A 187 13.99 -7.64 13.92
C GLN A 187 14.76 -7.69 12.62
N ALA A 188 14.06 -7.84 11.51
CA ALA A 188 14.67 -7.87 10.19
C ALA A 188 15.38 -6.55 9.90
N THR A 189 16.55 -6.65 9.31
CA THR A 189 17.34 -5.52 8.83
C THR A 189 17.42 -5.54 7.32
N LEU A 190 17.52 -4.37 6.73
CA LEU A 190 17.71 -4.15 5.30
C LEU A 190 19.05 -3.46 5.10
N MET A 191 19.93 -4.00 4.27
CA MET A 191 21.19 -3.36 3.93
C MET A 191 21.08 -2.61 2.60
N LEU A 192 21.63 -1.40 2.56
CA LEU A 192 21.86 -0.64 1.33
C LEU A 192 23.36 -0.54 1.10
N GLN A 193 23.83 -1.05 -0.02
CA GLN A 193 25.22 -0.96 -0.47
C GLN A 193 25.32 0.14 -1.53
N VAL A 194 26.03 1.21 -1.23
CA VAL A 194 26.33 2.29 -2.19
C VAL A 194 27.78 2.13 -2.67
N PRO A 195 28.03 1.80 -3.95
CA PRO A 195 29.38 1.55 -4.43
C PRO A 195 30.24 2.82 -4.44
N LEU A 196 31.49 2.66 -4.01
CA LEU A 196 32.55 3.64 -4.12
C LEU A 196 33.40 3.36 -5.36
N THR A 197 33.83 4.42 -6.03
CA THR A 197 34.57 4.31 -7.29
C THR A 197 35.80 5.20 -7.29
N GLU A 198 36.97 4.64 -7.21
CA GLU A 198 38.23 5.39 -7.33
C GLU A 198 38.82 5.20 -8.72
N GLN A 199 39.03 6.28 -9.45
CA GLN A 199 39.56 6.27 -10.84
C GLN A 199 38.83 5.30 -11.78
N GLY A 200 37.50 5.18 -11.64
CA GLY A 200 36.67 4.30 -12.45
C GLY A 200 36.75 2.81 -12.04
N ARG A 201 37.43 2.47 -10.96
CA ARG A 201 37.49 1.12 -10.40
C ARG A 201 36.69 1.04 -9.10
N PHE A 202 36.08 -0.08 -8.84
CA PHE A 202 35.39 -0.32 -7.57
C PHE A 202 36.41 -0.27 -6.41
N ALA A 203 36.15 0.59 -5.46
CA ALA A 203 36.98 0.83 -4.28
C ALA A 203 36.38 0.28 -2.99
N GLY A 204 35.08 -0.02 -2.99
CA GLY A 204 34.36 -0.51 -1.83
C GLY A 204 32.90 -0.05 -1.82
N THR A 205 32.29 0.01 -0.66
CA THR A 205 30.92 0.48 -0.49
C THR A 205 30.78 1.34 0.77
N VAL A 206 29.84 2.31 0.73
CA VAL A 206 29.20 2.82 1.93
C VAL A 206 27.94 2.00 2.15
N MET A 207 27.85 1.36 3.30
CA MET A 207 26.77 0.47 3.66
C MET A 207 25.93 1.09 4.77
N GLY A 208 24.60 1.16 4.54
CA GLY A 208 23.62 1.53 5.56
C GLY A 208 22.76 0.33 5.95
N GLU A 209 22.54 0.15 7.24
CA GLU A 209 21.74 -0.94 7.81
C GLU A 209 20.51 -0.35 8.49
N TYR A 210 19.32 -0.74 8.01
CA TYR A 210 18.03 -0.19 8.43
C TYR A 210 17.21 -1.24 9.18
N SER A 211 16.47 -0.80 10.20
CA SER A 211 15.40 -1.60 10.79
C SER A 211 14.19 -1.61 9.87
N VAL A 212 13.70 -2.79 9.52
CA VAL A 212 12.49 -2.93 8.71
C VAL A 212 11.25 -2.45 9.49
N ASP A 213 11.22 -2.64 10.81
CA ASP A 213 10.13 -2.19 11.68
C ASP A 213 10.09 -0.65 11.82
N GLY A 214 11.20 0.04 11.60
CA GLY A 214 11.32 1.50 11.67
C GLY A 214 10.99 2.24 10.37
N LEU A 215 10.91 1.54 9.25
CA LEU A 215 10.65 2.12 7.93
C LEU A 215 9.15 2.35 7.69
#